data_b1f42b656eb5933efc7c4cbc2a946b6e
#
_entry.id   b1f42b656eb5933efc7c4cbc2a946b6e
#
_cell.length_a   1.000
_cell.length_b   1.000
_cell.length_c   1.000
_cell.angle_alpha   90.00
_cell.angle_beta   90.00
_cell.angle_gamma   90.00
#
_symmetry.space_group_name_H-M   'P 1'
#
loop_
_entity.id
_entity.type
_entity.pdbx_description
1 polymer ?
#
loop_
_entity_poly.entity_id
_entity_poly.type
_entity_poly.pdbx_seq_one_letter_code
_entity_poly.pdbx_strand_id
1 'polypeptide(L)'
;MRSQTPIPQGKYRPALRNGNAIYTAGMTPRRNGVLVLTGQVGPDTPLETLAPAVAQAAQNALAAAQGALEAGERLLGLLSLTVYVNAPAGF
;
A
#
# COMPACT_ATOMS: atom_id res chain seq x y z
N MET A 1 11.58 3.83 -10.66
CA MET A 1 11.90 4.73 -9.54
C MET A 1 11.39 4.14 -8.24
N ARG A 2 12.18 4.24 -7.23
CA ARG A 2 11.86 3.64 -5.95
C ARG A 2 11.25 4.66 -5.00
N SER A 3 10.09 4.35 -4.45
CA SER A 3 9.45 5.18 -3.44
C SER A 3 10.20 5.12 -2.11
N GLN A 4 10.03 6.13 -1.31
CA GLN A 4 10.48 6.11 0.07
C GLN A 4 9.75 5.00 0.82
N THR A 5 10.49 4.22 1.63
CA THR A 5 9.87 3.18 2.45
C THR A 5 8.91 3.81 3.45
N PRO A 6 7.67 3.33 3.53
CA PRO A 6 6.70 3.89 4.46
C PRO A 6 7.11 3.68 5.91
N ILE A 7 6.76 4.65 6.75
CA ILE A 7 6.98 4.57 8.19
C ILE A 7 5.76 3.91 8.82
N PRO A 8 5.92 2.80 9.57
CA PRO A 8 4.79 2.16 10.23
C PRO A 8 4.08 3.13 11.19
N GLN A 9 2.74 3.11 11.15
CA GLN A 9 1.89 3.94 12.02
C GLN A 9 1.50 3.20 13.29
N GLY A 10 2.32 2.25 13.73
CA GLY A 10 2.10 1.44 14.92
C GLY A 10 3.28 0.53 15.17
N LYS A 11 3.12 -0.37 16.14
CA LYS A 11 4.17 -1.33 16.53
C LYS A 11 4.09 -2.58 15.66
N TYR A 12 4.33 -2.44 14.36
CA TYR A 12 4.32 -3.55 13.42
C TYR A 12 5.42 -3.37 12.39
N ARG A 13 5.78 -4.47 11.77
CA ARG A 13 6.74 -4.42 10.66
C ARG A 13 6.01 -4.12 9.37
N PRO A 14 6.58 -3.29 8.48
CA PRO A 14 5.95 -3.01 7.19
C PRO A 14 5.87 -4.24 6.30
N ALA A 15 6.78 -5.20 6.45
CA ALA A 15 6.77 -6.44 5.69
C ALA A 15 7.46 -7.55 6.46
N LEU A 16 7.01 -8.79 6.23
CA LEU A 16 7.63 -10.00 6.77
C LEU A 16 7.89 -10.97 5.63
N ARG A 17 9.00 -11.66 5.71
CA ARG A 17 9.37 -12.68 4.75
C ARG A 17 9.17 -14.07 5.33
N ASN A 18 8.63 -14.97 4.52
CA ASN A 18 8.50 -16.38 4.83
C ASN A 18 8.92 -17.18 3.60
N GLY A 19 10.14 -17.74 3.60
CA GLY A 19 10.68 -18.42 2.44
C GLY A 19 10.79 -17.49 1.25
N ASN A 20 10.11 -17.82 0.17
CA ASN A 20 10.09 -17.04 -1.06
C ASN A 20 8.90 -16.09 -1.16
N ALA A 21 8.14 -15.94 -0.09
CA ALA A 21 6.98 -15.05 -0.05
C ALA A 21 7.24 -13.89 0.91
N ILE A 22 6.75 -12.71 0.54
CA ILE A 22 6.81 -11.50 1.35
C ILE A 22 5.37 -11.04 1.58
N TYR A 23 5.03 -10.80 2.84
CA TYR A 23 3.72 -10.32 3.25
C TYR A 23 3.89 -8.90 3.78
N THR A 24 3.11 -7.96 3.26
CA THR A 24 3.14 -6.58 3.74
C THR A 24 2.01 -6.33 4.71
N ALA A 25 2.22 -5.39 5.64
CA ALA A 25 1.15 -4.81 6.41
C ALA A 25 0.21 -4.02 5.48
N GLY A 26 -1.00 -3.74 5.95
CA GLY A 26 -1.90 -2.87 5.19
C GLY A 26 -1.30 -1.49 5.04
N MET A 27 -1.36 -0.96 3.81
CA MET A 27 -0.80 0.35 3.51
C MET A 27 -1.89 1.34 3.18
N THR A 28 -1.82 2.49 3.83
CA THR A 28 -2.67 3.64 3.51
C THR A 28 -1.97 4.53 2.48
N PRO A 29 -2.72 5.40 1.79
CA PRO A 29 -2.11 6.30 0.78
C PRO A 29 -1.43 7.50 1.43
N ARG A 30 -0.39 7.25 2.24
CA ARG A 30 0.41 8.29 2.88
C ARG A 30 1.64 8.60 2.07
N ARG A 31 1.94 9.89 1.98
CA ARG A 31 3.19 10.39 1.42
C ARG A 31 3.83 11.28 2.47
N ASN A 32 5.05 10.90 2.92
CA ASN A 32 5.74 11.59 4.00
C ASN A 32 4.90 11.68 5.28
N GLY A 33 4.16 10.61 5.59
CA GLY A 33 3.33 10.52 6.78
C GLY A 33 1.97 11.18 6.68
N VAL A 34 1.64 11.81 5.55
CA VAL A 34 0.36 12.52 5.35
C VAL A 34 -0.50 11.79 4.34
N LEU A 35 -1.77 11.57 4.67
CA LEU A 35 -2.73 10.97 3.74
C LEU A 35 -2.94 11.91 2.55
N VAL A 36 -2.81 11.36 1.33
CA VAL A 36 -3.04 12.13 0.10
C VAL A 36 -4.52 12.26 -0.23
N LEU A 37 -5.36 11.44 0.40
CA LEU A 37 -6.81 11.52 0.25
C LEU A 37 -7.45 10.98 1.53
N THR A 38 -8.52 11.62 1.98
CA THR A 38 -9.30 11.23 3.15
C THR A 38 -10.78 11.21 2.80
N GLY A 39 -11.57 10.58 3.67
CA GLY A 39 -13.00 10.54 3.54
C GLY A 39 -13.50 9.27 2.87
N GLN A 40 -14.80 9.22 2.64
CA GLN A 40 -15.46 8.06 2.06
C GLN A 40 -15.60 8.20 0.55
N VAL A 41 -15.49 7.06 -0.14
CA VAL A 41 -15.79 6.96 -1.57
C VAL A 41 -17.29 6.79 -1.72
N GLY A 42 -17.92 7.68 -2.47
CA GLY A 42 -19.34 7.61 -2.79
C GLY A 42 -19.58 7.21 -4.25
N PRO A 43 -20.85 6.95 -4.63
CA PRO A 43 -21.16 6.57 -6.01
C PRO A 43 -20.84 7.67 -7.02
N ASP A 44 -20.77 8.93 -6.58
CA ASP A 44 -20.48 10.06 -7.44
C ASP A 44 -19.02 10.51 -7.36
N THR A 45 -18.17 9.78 -6.63
CA THR A 45 -16.76 10.13 -6.53
C THR A 45 -16.05 9.83 -7.84
N PRO A 46 -15.42 10.83 -8.50
CA PRO A 46 -14.72 10.59 -9.76
C PRO A 46 -13.52 9.67 -9.57
N LEU A 47 -13.29 8.78 -10.53
CA LEU A 47 -12.16 7.86 -10.51
C LEU A 47 -10.82 8.62 -10.50
N GLU A 48 -10.76 9.76 -11.19
CA GLU A 48 -9.56 10.58 -11.25
C GLU A 48 -9.14 11.10 -9.87
N THR A 49 -10.12 11.30 -8.99
CA THR A 49 -9.84 11.72 -7.61
C THR A 49 -9.21 10.59 -6.80
N LEU A 50 -9.57 9.34 -7.12
CA LEU A 50 -9.12 8.17 -6.38
C LEU A 50 -7.78 7.64 -6.87
N ALA A 51 -7.48 7.81 -8.16
CA ALA A 51 -6.29 7.21 -8.78
C ALA A 51 -4.99 7.56 -8.06
N PRO A 52 -4.72 8.81 -7.66
CA PRO A 52 -3.48 9.14 -6.95
C PRO A 52 -3.38 8.42 -5.61
N ALA A 53 -4.49 8.26 -4.89
CA ALA A 53 -4.50 7.56 -3.61
C ALA A 53 -4.22 6.07 -3.77
N VAL A 54 -4.85 5.43 -4.76
CA VAL A 54 -4.61 4.02 -5.06
C VAL A 54 -3.15 3.80 -5.46
N ALA A 55 -2.61 4.65 -6.32
CA ALA A 55 -1.22 4.58 -6.74
C ALA A 55 -0.26 4.73 -5.56
N GLN A 56 -0.53 5.68 -4.65
CA GLN A 56 0.32 5.89 -3.49
C GLN A 56 0.29 4.71 -2.54
N ALA A 57 -0.89 4.13 -2.27
CA ALA A 57 -0.99 2.95 -1.42
C ALA A 57 -0.24 1.75 -2.04
N ALA A 58 -0.37 1.55 -3.34
CA ALA A 58 0.33 0.49 -4.05
C ALA A 58 1.85 0.69 -4.01
N GLN A 59 2.32 1.93 -4.20
CA GLN A 59 3.75 2.24 -4.11
C GLN A 59 4.28 1.96 -2.70
N ASN A 60 3.51 2.30 -1.68
CA ASN A 60 3.90 2.04 -0.30
C ASN A 60 4.03 0.54 -0.02
N ALA A 61 3.10 -0.26 -0.53
CA ALA A 61 3.17 -1.71 -0.39
C ALA A 61 4.39 -2.29 -1.13
N LEU A 62 4.65 -1.84 -2.35
CA LEU A 62 5.82 -2.27 -3.11
C LEU A 62 7.12 -1.88 -2.41
N ALA A 63 7.20 -0.66 -1.90
CA ALA A 63 8.39 -0.19 -1.19
C ALA A 63 8.63 -1.03 0.07
N ALA A 64 7.58 -1.37 0.82
CA ALA A 64 7.70 -2.22 1.99
C ALA A 64 8.18 -3.62 1.61
N ALA A 65 7.64 -4.20 0.55
CA ALA A 65 8.07 -5.51 0.07
C ALA A 65 9.52 -5.50 -0.40
N GLN A 66 9.94 -4.46 -1.12
CA GLN A 66 11.32 -4.31 -1.58
C GLN A 66 12.28 -4.18 -0.40
N GLY A 67 11.85 -3.54 0.69
CA GLY A 67 12.65 -3.44 1.90
C GLY A 67 12.94 -4.77 2.59
N ALA A 68 12.16 -5.80 2.29
CA ALA A 68 12.37 -7.15 2.83
C ALA A 68 13.24 -8.03 1.94
N LEU A 69 13.67 -7.54 0.78
CA LEU A 69 14.55 -8.27 -0.13
C LEU A 69 15.99 -8.21 0.36
N GLU A 70 16.72 -9.29 0.13
CA GLU A 70 18.17 -9.33 0.33
C GLU A 70 18.88 -9.00 -0.99
N ALA A 71 20.20 -8.78 -0.89
CA ALA A 71 20.99 -8.46 -2.07
C ALA A 71 20.84 -9.53 -3.16
N GLY A 72 20.64 -9.10 -4.38
CA GLY A 72 20.48 -9.99 -5.53
C GLY A 72 19.07 -10.54 -5.73
N GLU A 73 18.17 -10.27 -4.81
CA GLU A 73 16.77 -10.70 -4.93
C GLU A 73 15.89 -9.66 -5.60
N ARG A 74 14.78 -10.11 -6.16
CA ARG A 74 13.79 -9.23 -6.77
C ARG A 74 12.40 -9.81 -6.60
N LEU A 75 11.40 -8.96 -6.68
CA LEU A 75 10.01 -9.39 -6.71
C LEU A 75 9.67 -9.93 -8.09
N LEU A 76 9.06 -11.11 -8.15
CA LEU A 76 8.71 -11.78 -9.40
C LEU A 76 7.24 -11.63 -9.76
N GLY A 77 6.38 -11.55 -8.76
CA GLY A 77 4.95 -11.48 -9.02
C GLY A 77 4.14 -11.28 -7.77
N LEU A 78 2.87 -11.09 -7.96
CA LEU A 78 1.89 -10.88 -6.91
C LEU A 78 1.18 -12.21 -6.61
N LEU A 79 1.14 -12.59 -5.34
CA LEU A 79 0.44 -13.78 -4.89
C LEU A 79 -0.99 -13.49 -4.48
N SER A 80 -1.20 -12.38 -3.78
CA SER A 80 -2.50 -12.01 -3.26
C SER A 80 -2.54 -10.49 -3.04
N LEU A 81 -3.70 -9.91 -3.31
CA LEU A 81 -3.94 -8.49 -3.07
C LEU A 81 -5.33 -8.32 -2.47
N THR A 82 -5.39 -7.59 -1.37
CA THR A 82 -6.66 -7.20 -0.77
C THR A 82 -6.70 -5.68 -0.69
N VAL A 83 -7.80 -5.11 -1.15
CA VAL A 83 -8.02 -3.66 -1.13
C VAL A 83 -9.25 -3.36 -0.29
N TYR A 84 -9.08 -2.47 0.68
CA TYR A 84 -10.17 -1.99 1.51
C TYR A 84 -10.52 -0.58 1.09
N VAL A 85 -11.80 -0.35 0.85
CA VAL A 85 -12.30 0.96 0.42
C VAL A 85 -13.22 1.50 1.51
N ASN A 86 -12.93 2.71 1.97
CA ASN A 86 -13.80 3.40 2.93
C ASN A 86 -15.01 3.96 2.19
N ALA A 87 -16.13 3.28 2.30
CA ALA A 87 -17.36 3.65 1.60
C ALA A 87 -18.55 3.54 2.57
N PRO A 88 -19.65 4.28 2.30
CA PRO A 88 -20.83 4.16 3.13
C PRO A 88 -21.50 2.79 2.95
N ALA A 89 -22.35 2.43 3.92
CA ALA A 89 -23.13 1.21 3.86
C ALA A 89 -24.01 1.22 2.60
N GLY A 90 -24.09 0.09 1.92
CA GLY A 90 -24.88 -0.05 0.70
C GLY A 90 -24.20 0.46 -0.57
N PHE A 91 -22.96 0.86 -0.47
CA PHE A 91 -22.18 1.28 -1.64
C PHE A 91 -21.98 0.14 -2.62
#